data_2e73e2236f8edf037e61275674ae9eda
#
_entry.id   2e73e2236f8edf037e61275674ae9eda
#
_cell.length_a   1.000
_cell.length_b   1.000
_cell.length_c   1.000
_cell.angle_alpha   90.00
_cell.angle_beta   90.00
_cell.angle_gamma   90.00
#
_symmetry.space_group_name_H-M   'P 1'
#
loop_
_entity.id
_entity.type
_entity.pdbx_description
1 polymer ?
#
loop_
_entity_poly.entity_id
_entity_poly.type
_entity_poly.pdbx_seq_one_letter_code
_entity_poly.pdbx_strand_id
1 'polypeptide(L)'
;MAFFTSYTTLQSTIADYLARTDLTSQIPEFIRLAEDRLRRDLRIRQMLKVATAVATTGDSTVSLPSDFLAMKDLHIQGNPVKTIEFLSTSNFFRNAGTSYKGAPNYYTLLGSEFQFAPVPDSDYTLQMVYFYQPDYLSDTNPSNLWLAYTPDLLLYASLGEAEPYLMNDERLQTW
;
A
#
# COMPACT_ATOMS: atom_id res chain seq x y z
N MET A 1 -10.55 28.78 0.69
CA MET A 1 -10.51 28.08 1.99
C MET A 1 -9.17 27.40 2.10
N ALA A 2 -8.38 27.73 3.11
CA ALA A 2 -7.12 27.00 3.35
C ALA A 2 -7.49 25.65 3.96
N PHE A 3 -7.34 24.59 3.18
CA PHE A 3 -7.43 23.23 3.70
C PHE A 3 -6.27 23.02 4.67
N PHE A 4 -6.49 22.23 5.72
CA PHE A 4 -5.42 21.77 6.61
C PHE A 4 -4.36 21.04 5.77
N THR A 5 -3.09 21.40 5.98
CA THR A 5 -1.96 20.94 5.15
C THR A 5 -0.94 20.13 5.95
N SER A 6 -1.17 19.98 7.25
CA SER A 6 -0.29 19.25 8.15
C SER A 6 -1.07 18.41 9.16
N TYR A 7 -0.40 17.41 9.73
CA TYR A 7 -0.95 16.54 10.78
C TYR A 7 -1.54 17.34 11.94
N THR A 8 -0.83 18.35 12.42
CA THR A 8 -1.28 19.22 13.53
C THR A 8 -2.54 20.01 13.18
N THR A 9 -2.61 20.56 11.95
CA THR A 9 -3.80 21.30 11.51
C THR A 9 -4.99 20.38 11.28
N LEU A 10 -4.77 19.13 10.86
CA LEU A 10 -5.81 18.12 10.77
C LEU A 10 -6.36 17.79 12.16
N GLN A 11 -5.51 17.55 13.14
CA GLN A 11 -5.94 17.27 14.52
C GLN A 11 -6.79 18.41 15.11
N SER A 12 -6.36 19.66 14.95
CA SER A 12 -7.14 20.82 15.41
C SER A 12 -8.49 20.92 14.69
N THR A 13 -8.52 20.66 13.38
CA THR A 13 -9.77 20.65 12.60
C THR A 13 -10.73 19.57 13.09
N ILE A 14 -10.23 18.35 13.36
CA ILE A 14 -11.07 17.27 13.91
C ILE A 14 -11.62 17.64 15.28
N ALA A 15 -10.81 18.25 16.17
CA ALA A 15 -11.26 18.71 17.47
C ALA A 15 -12.38 19.76 17.35
N ASP A 16 -12.26 20.71 16.42
CA ASP A 16 -13.25 21.73 16.15
C ASP A 16 -14.58 21.12 15.61
N TYR A 17 -14.48 20.14 14.70
CA TYR A 17 -15.69 19.45 14.19
C TYR A 17 -16.40 18.62 15.26
N LEU A 18 -15.65 18.00 16.16
CA LEU A 18 -16.21 17.25 17.30
C LEU A 18 -16.74 18.18 18.39
N ALA A 19 -16.37 19.48 18.36
CA ALA A 19 -16.66 20.48 19.39
C ALA A 19 -16.24 20.00 20.79
N ARG A 20 -15.08 19.30 20.89
CA ARG A 20 -14.54 18.70 22.11
C ARG A 20 -13.05 18.96 22.25
N THR A 21 -12.63 19.32 23.45
CA THR A 21 -11.22 19.59 23.79
C THR A 21 -10.57 18.50 24.63
N ASP A 22 -11.36 17.55 25.11
CA ASP A 22 -10.92 16.42 25.96
C ASP A 22 -10.41 15.20 25.15
N LEU A 23 -10.55 15.22 23.81
CA LEU A 23 -10.19 14.10 22.95
C LEU A 23 -8.82 14.26 22.27
N THR A 24 -8.00 15.20 22.70
CA THR A 24 -6.70 15.50 22.08
C THR A 24 -5.78 14.27 22.01
N SER A 25 -5.84 13.38 22.98
CA SER A 25 -5.04 12.15 23.01
C SER A 25 -5.62 11.03 22.14
N GLN A 26 -6.90 11.06 21.82
CA GLN A 26 -7.60 10.05 21.00
C GLN A 26 -7.63 10.40 19.52
N ILE A 27 -7.60 11.68 19.15
CA ILE A 27 -7.62 12.13 17.75
C ILE A 27 -6.53 11.47 16.89
N PRO A 28 -5.27 11.31 17.34
CA PRO A 28 -4.24 10.57 16.63
C PRO A 28 -4.65 9.12 16.29
N GLU A 29 -5.38 8.46 17.20
CA GLU A 29 -5.86 7.09 16.98
C GLU A 29 -6.97 7.04 15.92
N PHE A 30 -7.89 7.99 15.93
CA PHE A 30 -8.93 8.09 14.90
C PHE A 30 -8.33 8.33 13.51
N ILE A 31 -7.33 9.20 13.39
CA ILE A 31 -6.60 9.42 12.15
C ILE A 31 -5.92 8.12 11.69
N ARG A 32 -5.28 7.41 12.62
CA ARG A 32 -4.60 6.13 12.32
C ARG A 32 -5.56 5.07 11.81
N LEU A 33 -6.72 4.90 12.46
CA LEU A 33 -7.76 3.96 12.02
C LEU A 33 -8.31 4.33 10.64
N ALA A 34 -8.52 5.61 10.38
CA ALA A 34 -8.94 6.10 9.07
C ALA A 34 -7.89 5.78 7.99
N GLU A 35 -6.61 6.03 8.25
CA GLU A 35 -5.53 5.68 7.34
C GLU A 35 -5.47 4.17 7.06
N ASP A 36 -5.64 3.33 8.08
CA ASP A 36 -5.67 1.87 7.93
C ASP A 36 -6.86 1.41 7.07
N ARG A 37 -8.02 2.05 7.23
CA ARG A 37 -9.19 1.80 6.39
C ARG A 37 -8.94 2.20 4.94
N LEU A 38 -8.43 3.41 4.71
CA LEU A 38 -8.10 3.89 3.36
C LEU A 38 -7.06 2.99 2.67
N ARG A 39 -6.06 2.50 3.40
CA ARG A 39 -5.05 1.56 2.89
C ARG A 39 -5.65 0.20 2.48
N ARG A 40 -6.65 -0.29 3.22
CA ARG A 40 -7.32 -1.55 2.87
C ARG A 40 -8.23 -1.41 1.65
N ASP A 41 -8.97 -0.30 1.59
CA ASP A 41 -10.10 -0.18 0.66
C ASP A 41 -9.71 0.47 -0.68
N LEU A 42 -8.69 1.34 -0.69
CA LEU A 42 -8.37 2.13 -1.85
C LEU A 42 -7.11 1.65 -2.60
N ARG A 43 -7.21 1.73 -3.94
CA ARG A 43 -6.11 1.52 -4.89
C ARG A 43 -6.15 2.62 -5.94
N ILE A 44 -5.64 3.79 -5.56
CA ILE A 44 -5.65 4.97 -6.44
C ILE A 44 -4.33 5.09 -7.20
N ARG A 45 -4.37 5.80 -8.33
CA ARG A 45 -3.19 5.98 -9.20
C ARG A 45 -1.99 6.58 -8.47
N GLN A 46 -2.22 7.47 -7.53
CA GLN A 46 -1.17 8.13 -6.75
C GLN A 46 -0.41 7.17 -5.82
N MET A 47 -0.99 5.98 -5.54
CA MET A 47 -0.31 4.91 -4.80
C MET A 47 0.57 4.04 -5.69
N LEU A 48 0.69 4.32 -6.99
CA LEU A 48 1.57 3.57 -7.87
C LEU A 48 3.01 4.02 -7.69
N LYS A 49 3.89 3.04 -7.51
CA LYS A 49 5.34 3.19 -7.40
C LYS A 49 6.04 2.24 -8.34
N VAL A 50 7.18 2.64 -8.84
CA VAL A 50 8.05 1.80 -9.66
C VAL A 50 9.31 1.49 -8.84
N ALA A 51 9.68 0.23 -8.77
CA ALA A 51 10.94 -0.21 -8.17
C ALA A 51 11.63 -1.23 -9.07
N THR A 52 12.92 -1.39 -8.87
CA THR A 52 13.73 -2.40 -9.54
C THR A 52 14.32 -3.36 -8.51
N ALA A 53 14.44 -4.62 -8.90
CA ALA A 53 15.12 -5.65 -8.12
C ALA A 53 15.91 -6.55 -9.08
N VAL A 54 16.80 -7.37 -8.56
CA VAL A 54 17.55 -8.33 -9.35
C VAL A 54 17.11 -9.74 -8.95
N ALA A 55 16.67 -10.51 -9.93
CA ALA A 55 16.52 -11.95 -9.79
C ALA A 55 17.85 -12.59 -10.07
N THR A 56 18.53 -13.07 -9.02
CA THR A 56 19.89 -13.60 -9.08
C THR A 56 19.91 -15.02 -9.65
N THR A 57 20.95 -15.33 -10.42
CA THR A 57 21.17 -16.67 -10.99
C THR A 57 21.07 -17.76 -9.93
N GLY A 58 20.20 -18.72 -10.18
CA GLY A 58 20.01 -19.90 -9.31
C GLY A 58 19.12 -19.66 -8.10
N ASP A 59 18.69 -18.43 -7.83
CA ASP A 59 17.72 -18.10 -6.80
C ASP A 59 16.34 -17.87 -7.42
N SER A 60 15.36 -18.60 -6.95
CA SER A 60 13.96 -18.46 -7.42
C SER A 60 13.16 -17.44 -6.64
N THR A 61 13.74 -16.77 -5.66
CA THR A 61 13.05 -15.84 -4.75
C THR A 61 13.61 -14.43 -4.83
N VAL A 62 12.76 -13.45 -4.63
CA VAL A 62 13.12 -12.03 -4.47
C VAL A 62 12.19 -11.41 -3.44
N SER A 63 12.77 -10.73 -2.45
CA SER A 63 11.99 -10.07 -1.39
C SER A 63 11.12 -8.93 -1.93
N LEU A 64 9.92 -8.80 -1.37
CA LEU A 64 9.02 -7.70 -1.64
C LEU A 64 9.57 -6.39 -1.05
N PRO A 65 9.29 -5.22 -1.67
CA PRO A 65 9.49 -3.93 -1.01
C PRO A 65 8.74 -3.86 0.32
N SER A 66 9.31 -3.20 1.32
CA SER A 66 8.69 -3.06 2.66
C SER A 66 7.36 -2.33 2.65
N ASP A 67 7.15 -1.46 1.64
CA ASP A 67 5.94 -0.70 1.42
C ASP A 67 4.97 -1.35 0.40
N PHE A 68 5.21 -2.62 0.04
CA PHE A 68 4.40 -3.34 -0.94
C PHE A 68 2.98 -3.59 -0.43
N LEU A 69 1.99 -3.27 -1.25
CA LEU A 69 0.57 -3.51 -0.97
C LEU A 69 -0.07 -4.46 -1.99
N ALA A 70 0.08 -4.17 -3.28
CA ALA A 70 -0.44 -5.02 -4.35
C ALA A 70 0.33 -4.81 -5.66
N MET A 71 0.58 -5.88 -6.37
CA MET A 71 1.23 -5.83 -7.68
C MET A 71 0.26 -5.34 -8.74
N LYS A 72 0.77 -4.50 -9.64
CA LYS A 72 0.08 -4.11 -10.87
C LYS A 72 0.73 -4.72 -12.11
N ASP A 73 2.06 -4.64 -12.21
CA ASP A 73 2.82 -5.19 -13.34
C ASP A 73 4.23 -5.57 -12.92
N LEU A 74 4.75 -6.64 -13.50
CA LEU A 74 6.10 -7.14 -13.27
C LEU A 74 6.72 -7.61 -14.59
N HIS A 75 7.88 -7.06 -14.93
CA HIS A 75 8.58 -7.44 -16.15
C HIS A 75 10.11 -7.43 -15.98
N ILE A 76 10.77 -8.20 -16.83
CA ILE A 76 12.22 -8.17 -16.97
C ILE A 76 12.57 -6.98 -17.89
N GLN A 77 13.46 -6.12 -17.42
CA GLN A 77 14.01 -5.04 -18.25
C GLN A 77 14.87 -5.63 -19.37
N GLY A 78 14.66 -5.15 -20.58
CA GLY A 78 15.41 -5.61 -21.74
C GLY A 78 14.83 -5.04 -23.03
N ASN A 79 15.41 -5.44 -24.13
CA ASN A 79 14.90 -5.14 -25.47
C ASN A 79 14.81 -6.43 -26.29
N PRO A 80 13.59 -7.01 -26.47
CA PRO A 80 12.29 -6.53 -25.99
C PRO A 80 12.09 -6.74 -24.47
N VAL A 81 11.19 -5.95 -23.88
CA VAL A 81 10.70 -6.13 -22.51
C VAL A 81 9.94 -7.45 -22.41
N LYS A 82 10.18 -8.22 -21.34
CA LYS A 82 9.50 -9.50 -21.12
C LYS A 82 8.63 -9.42 -19.88
N THR A 83 7.32 -9.48 -20.05
CA THR A 83 6.35 -9.53 -18.93
C THR A 83 6.42 -10.89 -18.24
N ILE A 84 6.32 -10.90 -16.91
CA ILE A 84 6.24 -12.10 -16.08
C ILE A 84 4.79 -12.24 -15.61
N GLU A 85 4.17 -13.39 -15.86
CA GLU A 85 2.76 -13.62 -15.58
C GLU A 85 2.54 -14.07 -14.14
N PHE A 86 1.53 -13.51 -13.48
CA PHE A 86 1.11 -13.95 -12.15
C PHE A 86 0.34 -15.28 -12.23
N LEU A 87 0.73 -16.24 -11.42
CA LEU A 87 -0.02 -17.47 -11.20
C LEU A 87 -0.43 -17.58 -9.72
N SER A 88 -1.65 -18.06 -9.48
CA SER A 88 -2.03 -18.46 -8.14
C SER A 88 -1.11 -19.57 -7.62
N THR A 89 -0.85 -19.62 -6.32
CA THR A 89 0.08 -20.57 -5.71
C THR A 89 -0.17 -22.01 -6.15
N SER A 90 -1.44 -22.45 -6.21
CA SER A 90 -1.79 -23.81 -6.65
C SER A 90 -1.42 -24.07 -8.12
N ASN A 91 -1.67 -23.09 -9.00
CA ASN A 91 -1.33 -23.20 -10.44
C ASN A 91 0.18 -23.10 -10.66
N PHE A 92 0.85 -22.28 -9.86
CA PHE A 92 2.29 -22.13 -9.94
C PHE A 92 3.01 -23.47 -9.69
N PHE A 93 2.75 -24.12 -8.58
CA PHE A 93 3.39 -25.41 -8.26
C PHE A 93 2.99 -26.55 -9.18
N ARG A 94 1.78 -26.51 -9.76
CA ARG A 94 1.31 -27.55 -10.68
C ARG A 94 1.86 -27.39 -12.09
N ASN A 95 1.98 -26.16 -12.58
CA ASN A 95 2.18 -25.91 -14.03
C ASN A 95 3.51 -25.23 -14.36
N ALA A 96 4.08 -24.47 -13.43
CA ALA A 96 5.23 -23.62 -13.74
C ALA A 96 6.58 -24.34 -13.77
N GLY A 97 6.69 -25.54 -13.17
CA GLY A 97 7.91 -26.36 -13.18
C GLY A 97 9.12 -25.62 -12.62
N THR A 98 9.43 -25.85 -11.36
CA THR A 98 10.59 -25.23 -10.68
C THR A 98 11.91 -25.98 -10.94
N SER A 99 11.88 -27.05 -11.74
CA SER A 99 13.01 -27.99 -11.90
C SER A 99 13.99 -27.61 -13.00
N TYR A 100 13.68 -26.64 -13.85
CA TYR A 100 14.58 -26.20 -14.93
C TYR A 100 14.96 -24.72 -14.78
N LYS A 101 16.10 -24.35 -15.35
CA LYS A 101 16.61 -22.98 -15.35
C LYS A 101 16.28 -22.27 -16.65
N GLY A 102 16.03 -20.97 -16.54
CA GLY A 102 15.76 -20.12 -17.69
C GLY A 102 15.27 -18.74 -17.26
N ALA A 103 15.01 -17.89 -18.23
CA ALA A 103 14.42 -16.57 -17.94
C ALA A 103 13.02 -16.72 -17.32
N PRO A 104 12.72 -16.13 -16.17
CA PRO A 104 11.42 -16.19 -15.50
C PRO A 104 10.26 -15.85 -16.45
N ASN A 105 9.22 -16.67 -16.42
CA ASN A 105 7.98 -16.47 -17.18
C ASN A 105 6.78 -16.24 -16.25
N TYR A 106 6.85 -16.86 -15.07
CA TYR A 106 5.77 -16.85 -14.10
C TYR A 106 6.28 -16.46 -12.73
N TYR A 107 5.42 -15.83 -11.97
CA TYR A 107 5.67 -15.57 -10.55
C TYR A 107 4.44 -15.84 -9.71
N THR A 108 4.66 -16.08 -8.44
CA THR A 108 3.64 -16.10 -7.39
C THR A 108 4.13 -15.35 -6.17
N LEU A 109 3.20 -15.03 -5.27
CA LEU A 109 3.50 -14.36 -4.00
C LEU A 109 3.44 -15.39 -2.87
N LEU A 110 4.53 -15.52 -2.12
CA LEU A 110 4.61 -16.38 -0.95
C LEU A 110 5.14 -15.60 0.24
N GLY A 111 4.21 -15.25 1.15
CA GLY A 111 4.57 -14.42 2.29
C GLY A 111 5.08 -13.04 1.87
N SER A 112 6.34 -12.75 2.18
CA SER A 112 7.02 -11.49 1.86
C SER A 112 7.96 -11.58 0.65
N GLU A 113 7.80 -12.61 -0.20
CA GLU A 113 8.69 -12.84 -1.34
C GLU A 113 7.91 -13.14 -2.62
N PHE A 114 8.50 -12.77 -3.75
CA PHE A 114 8.17 -13.34 -5.05
C PHE A 114 8.85 -14.68 -5.19
N GLN A 115 8.16 -15.64 -5.76
CA GLN A 115 8.77 -16.86 -6.27
C GLN A 115 8.60 -16.94 -7.78
N PHE A 116 9.70 -17.23 -8.48
CA PHE A 116 9.78 -17.26 -9.93
C PHE A 116 9.87 -18.67 -10.48
N ALA A 117 9.33 -18.85 -11.66
CA ALA A 117 9.53 -20.05 -12.46
C ALA A 117 9.64 -19.69 -13.97
N PRO A 118 10.59 -20.32 -14.67
CA PRO A 118 11.70 -21.17 -14.17
C PRO A 118 12.67 -20.43 -13.26
N VAL A 119 13.56 -21.18 -12.60
CA VAL A 119 14.66 -20.61 -11.79
C VAL A 119 15.58 -19.82 -12.70
N PRO A 120 15.96 -18.58 -12.36
CA PRO A 120 16.84 -17.76 -13.19
C PRO A 120 18.14 -18.46 -13.56
N ASP A 121 18.50 -18.47 -14.84
CA ASP A 121 19.76 -19.00 -15.38
C ASP A 121 20.86 -17.93 -15.49
N SER A 122 20.48 -16.66 -15.36
CA SER A 122 21.33 -15.49 -15.29
C SER A 122 20.70 -14.42 -14.41
N ASP A 123 21.42 -13.33 -14.13
CA ASP A 123 20.89 -12.22 -13.38
C ASP A 123 19.96 -11.40 -14.26
N TYR A 124 18.71 -11.24 -13.82
CA TYR A 124 17.68 -10.47 -14.52
C TYR A 124 17.27 -9.26 -13.71
N THR A 125 17.35 -8.07 -14.32
CA THR A 125 16.81 -6.86 -13.72
C THR A 125 15.30 -6.85 -13.90
N LEU A 126 14.59 -6.91 -12.79
CA LEU A 126 13.14 -6.83 -12.72
C LEU A 126 12.72 -5.37 -12.55
N GLN A 127 11.67 -4.97 -13.22
CA GLN A 127 10.97 -3.73 -12.92
C GLN A 127 9.56 -4.08 -12.48
N MET A 128 9.18 -3.58 -11.32
CA MET A 128 7.86 -3.77 -10.75
C MET A 128 7.10 -2.46 -10.66
N VAL A 129 5.85 -2.48 -11.05
CA VAL A 129 4.87 -1.42 -10.82
C VAL A 129 3.87 -1.94 -9.81
N TYR A 130 3.78 -1.31 -8.66
CA TYR A 130 2.95 -1.78 -7.56
C TYR A 130 2.27 -0.64 -6.83
N PHE A 131 1.21 -0.97 -6.12
CA PHE A 131 0.60 -0.07 -5.16
C PHE A 131 1.41 -0.13 -3.87
N TYR A 132 1.91 1.03 -3.44
CA TYR A 132 2.62 1.12 -2.17
C TYR A 132 1.69 1.52 -1.04
N GLN A 133 2.10 1.18 0.16
CA GLN A 133 1.42 1.56 1.39
C GLN A 133 1.96 2.93 1.83
N PRO A 134 1.14 4.02 1.79
CA PRO A 134 1.58 5.33 2.23
C PRO A 134 2.00 5.32 3.70
N ASP A 135 3.04 6.06 4.05
CA ASP A 135 3.45 6.23 5.44
C ASP A 135 2.36 6.92 6.26
N TYR A 136 2.30 6.59 7.54
CA TYR A 136 1.35 7.20 8.45
C TYR A 136 1.72 8.64 8.79
N LEU A 137 0.70 9.44 9.08
CA LEU A 137 0.89 10.75 9.67
C LEU A 137 1.44 10.61 11.09
N SER A 138 2.37 11.48 11.42
CA SER A 138 2.96 11.61 12.76
C SER A 138 3.60 12.99 12.90
N ASP A 139 4.08 13.31 14.09
CA ASP A 139 4.82 14.57 14.33
C ASP A 139 6.10 14.65 13.48
N THR A 140 6.73 13.49 13.18
CA THR A 140 7.92 13.40 12.33
C THR A 140 7.58 13.28 10.84
N ASN A 141 6.35 12.90 10.50
CA ASN A 141 5.83 12.83 9.14
C ASN A 141 4.52 13.63 9.05
N PRO A 142 4.60 14.97 8.97
CA PRO A 142 3.42 15.84 9.08
C PRO A 142 2.51 15.84 7.84
N SER A 143 2.92 15.23 6.75
CA SER A 143 2.13 15.13 5.52
C SER A 143 2.36 13.80 4.83
N ASN A 144 1.30 13.23 4.25
CA ASN A 144 1.37 12.02 3.45
C ASN A 144 0.47 12.11 2.21
N LEU A 145 0.33 10.99 1.48
CA LEU A 145 -0.48 10.92 0.27
C LEU A 145 -1.92 11.40 0.50
N TRP A 146 -2.57 10.94 1.56
CA TRP A 146 -3.97 11.24 1.85
C TRP A 146 -4.17 12.72 2.12
N LEU A 147 -3.33 13.29 2.97
CA LEU A 147 -3.40 14.70 3.32
C LEU A 147 -3.09 15.62 2.13
N ALA A 148 -2.17 15.19 1.25
CA ALA A 148 -1.76 15.98 0.08
C ALA A 148 -2.80 15.99 -1.03
N TYR A 149 -3.50 14.87 -1.28
CA TYR A 149 -4.39 14.73 -2.43
C TYR A 149 -5.87 14.65 -2.09
N THR A 150 -6.22 14.17 -0.90
CA THR A 150 -7.60 13.94 -0.45
C THR A 150 -7.79 14.30 1.02
N PRO A 151 -7.49 15.55 1.41
CA PRO A 151 -7.57 15.97 2.82
C PRO A 151 -8.99 15.86 3.39
N ASP A 152 -10.01 16.16 2.59
CA ASP A 152 -11.41 16.02 2.92
C ASP A 152 -11.79 14.56 3.23
N LEU A 153 -11.36 13.63 2.40
CA LEU A 153 -11.60 12.20 2.62
C LEU A 153 -10.99 11.74 3.95
N LEU A 154 -9.75 12.17 4.25
CA LEU A 154 -9.09 11.81 5.49
C LEU A 154 -9.79 12.40 6.71
N LEU A 155 -10.24 13.65 6.62
CA LEU A 155 -11.02 14.30 7.68
C LEU A 155 -12.31 13.52 7.99
N TYR A 156 -13.13 13.27 6.95
CA TYR A 156 -14.41 12.58 7.17
C TYR A 156 -14.22 11.11 7.58
N ALA A 157 -13.21 10.44 7.07
CA ALA A 157 -12.87 9.10 7.52
C ALA A 157 -12.50 9.10 9.01
N SER A 158 -11.68 10.07 9.47
CA SER A 158 -11.30 10.19 10.87
C SER A 158 -12.49 10.51 11.79
N LEU A 159 -13.40 11.36 11.33
CA LEU A 159 -14.66 11.63 12.06
C LEU A 159 -15.54 10.40 12.14
N GLY A 160 -15.63 9.60 11.06
CA GLY A 160 -16.36 8.33 11.05
C GLY A 160 -15.78 7.29 12.02
N GLU A 161 -14.46 7.24 12.18
CA GLU A 161 -13.81 6.37 13.18
C GLU A 161 -13.97 6.89 14.64
N ALA A 162 -14.24 8.19 14.82
CA ALA A 162 -14.52 8.77 16.14
C ALA A 162 -15.94 8.46 16.64
N GLU A 163 -16.93 8.30 15.78
CA GLU A 163 -18.34 8.12 16.14
C GLU A 163 -18.60 6.90 17.06
N PRO A 164 -18.05 5.70 16.81
CA PRO A 164 -18.22 4.58 17.74
C PRO A 164 -17.67 4.86 19.13
N TYR A 165 -16.55 5.60 19.22
CA TYR A 165 -15.96 6.00 20.49
C TYR A 165 -16.86 6.95 21.28
N LEU A 166 -17.56 7.84 20.56
CA LEU A 166 -18.48 8.81 21.15
C LEU A 166 -19.84 8.23 21.53
N MET A 167 -20.11 6.97 21.18
CA MET A 167 -21.39 6.30 21.37
C MET A 167 -22.58 7.08 20.75
N ASN A 168 -22.32 7.75 19.64
CA ASN A 168 -23.30 8.61 18.97
C ASN A 168 -23.73 7.99 17.64
N ASP A 169 -24.46 6.87 17.73
CA ASP A 169 -24.84 6.03 16.57
C ASP A 169 -25.68 6.76 15.52
N GLU A 170 -26.40 7.83 15.90
CA GLU A 170 -27.25 8.60 14.96
C GLU A 170 -26.42 9.35 13.90
N ARG A 171 -25.16 9.69 14.20
CA ARG A 171 -24.26 10.40 13.27
C ARG A 171 -23.52 9.47 12.31
N LEU A 172 -23.40 8.19 12.61
CA LEU A 172 -22.71 7.21 11.75
C LEU A 172 -23.28 7.16 10.33
N GLN A 173 -24.56 7.48 10.14
CA GLN A 173 -25.22 7.49 8.84
C GLN A 173 -24.97 8.79 8.05
N THR A 174 -24.38 9.78 8.68
CA THR A 174 -24.17 11.13 8.10
C THR A 174 -22.73 11.29 7.56
N TRP A 175 -21.80 10.48 8.03
CA TRP A 175 -20.39 10.43 7.60
C TRP A 175 -20.08 9.19 6.74
#